data_754f0cc84aa1e01681267e84a7c3438d
#
_entry.id   754f0cc84aa1e01681267e84a7c3438d
#
_cell.length_a   1.000
_cell.length_b   1.000
_cell.length_c   1.000
_cell.angle_alpha   90.00
_cell.angle_beta   90.00
_cell.angle_gamma   90.00
#
_symmetry.space_group_name_H-M   'P 1'
#
loop_
_entity.id
_entity.type
_entity.pdbx_description
1 polymer ?
#
loop_
_entity_poly.entity_id
_entity_poly.type
_entity_poly.pdbx_seq_one_letter_code
_entity_poly.pdbx_strand_id
1 'polypeptide(L)'
;MFGWDWGPRLPDAGIFREVKLLGITKARFDNVRISQKHVDGQVDLALFVGTETVTESPEPFAYRVTLTTPEGKSEVYGNSPASIHVEKPELWWPNGYGKQNLYGVKIELLDGEKVLDVWEKRIGLRTMTVAREKDQWGECFCHEVNGVRIFAMGADYIPEDNVLPRVTPERTRQLLTDARDCHFNCLRVWGGGYYPSEAFYDLCDEAGILVWQDLMYACNIYDLTDEFIENISQETRDNLLRIRNHACLGLICGNNELESAWTDWTAMKGHAPSLKRDYLIQFEYLLANVVKETAPDAFYWPSSPSSGGSFDKPNDDNRGDAHYWDVWHGQLPFSEYLNHYFRFCSEFGFQSLPSIKTIETFTEEKDRNLFSKVMESHQKNPAANGKILYYLSETFRYPRDLSGLTFLSQILQGYAMKVATEHWRRNRGRCMGSIYWQF
;
A
#
# COMPACT_ATOMS: atom_id res chain seq x y z
N MET A 1 -8.62 -6.77 14.15
CA MET A 1 -9.65 -5.88 13.55
C MET A 1 -11.01 -6.22 14.12
N PHE A 2 -11.78 -5.20 14.51
CA PHE A 2 -13.11 -5.40 15.14
C PHE A 2 -14.27 -5.32 14.14
N GLY A 3 -14.02 -5.66 12.89
CA GLY A 3 -14.97 -5.59 11.80
C GLY A 3 -14.85 -4.30 10.99
N TRP A 4 -15.39 -4.34 9.79
CA TRP A 4 -15.52 -3.22 8.88
C TRP A 4 -16.79 -3.40 8.04
N ASP A 5 -17.12 -2.49 7.14
CA ASP A 5 -18.26 -2.66 6.24
C ASP A 5 -18.06 -3.71 5.12
N TRP A 6 -16.92 -4.41 5.15
CA TRP A 6 -16.59 -5.57 4.31
C TRP A 6 -16.12 -6.80 5.11
N GLY A 7 -15.75 -6.63 6.38
CA GLY A 7 -15.14 -7.68 7.20
C GLY A 7 -15.97 -8.05 8.44
N PRO A 8 -16.01 -9.35 8.84
CA PRO A 8 -16.70 -9.77 10.05
C PRO A 8 -16.03 -9.27 11.31
N ARG A 9 -16.77 -9.21 12.42
CA ARG A 9 -16.23 -8.99 13.75
C ARG A 9 -15.69 -10.28 14.32
N LEU A 10 -14.42 -10.54 14.11
CA LEU A 10 -13.70 -11.70 14.65
C LEU A 10 -12.51 -11.19 15.45
N PRO A 11 -12.76 -10.61 16.65
CA PRO A 11 -11.67 -10.13 17.49
C PRO A 11 -10.88 -11.32 17.99
N ASP A 12 -9.63 -11.37 17.63
CA ASP A 12 -8.65 -12.33 18.12
C ASP A 12 -7.46 -11.57 18.71
N ALA A 13 -6.68 -12.27 19.53
CA ALA A 13 -5.45 -11.74 20.09
C ALA A 13 -4.45 -12.88 20.21
N GLY A 14 -3.23 -12.62 19.77
CA GLY A 14 -2.17 -13.62 19.84
C GLY A 14 -0.94 -13.24 19.05
N ILE A 15 0.10 -14.05 19.19
CA ILE A 15 1.32 -13.93 18.40
C ILE A 15 1.07 -14.66 17.07
N PHE A 16 0.87 -13.91 15.99
CA PHE A 16 0.57 -14.46 14.67
C PHE A 16 1.78 -14.49 13.72
N ARG A 17 2.88 -13.86 14.11
CA ARG A 17 4.14 -13.88 13.38
C ARG A 17 5.14 -14.81 14.06
N GLU A 18 6.19 -15.16 13.34
CA GLU A 18 7.25 -16.00 13.84
C GLU A 18 7.97 -15.36 15.05
N VAL A 19 8.26 -16.17 16.06
CA VAL A 19 9.10 -15.80 17.22
C VAL A 19 10.43 -16.49 17.06
N LYS A 20 11.53 -15.74 17.09
CA LYS A 20 12.89 -16.26 16.96
C LYS A 20 13.70 -16.00 18.20
N LEU A 21 14.48 -17.00 18.61
CA LEU A 21 15.55 -16.82 19.59
C LEU A 21 16.87 -16.72 18.81
N LEU A 22 17.54 -15.58 18.94
CA LEU A 22 18.81 -15.32 18.25
C LEU A 22 19.97 -15.43 19.25
N GLY A 23 20.96 -16.25 18.91
CA GLY A 23 22.23 -16.32 19.64
C GLY A 23 23.28 -15.47 18.93
N ILE A 24 23.68 -14.36 19.56
CA ILE A 24 24.70 -13.43 19.02
C ILE A 24 26.00 -13.66 19.77
N THR A 25 27.09 -13.98 19.06
CA THR A 25 28.38 -14.24 19.67
C THR A 25 29.26 -13.02 19.85
N LYS A 26 29.28 -12.10 18.88
CA LYS A 26 30.08 -10.87 18.90
C LYS A 26 29.26 -9.68 18.37
N ALA A 27 28.76 -9.78 17.13
CA ALA A 27 28.01 -8.72 16.47
C ALA A 27 27.02 -9.31 15.47
N ARG A 28 26.02 -8.51 15.12
CA ARG A 28 25.08 -8.74 14.01
C ARG A 28 24.79 -7.45 13.28
N PHE A 29 24.16 -7.54 12.12
CA PHE A 29 23.55 -6.38 11.48
C PHE A 29 22.35 -5.90 12.29
N ASP A 30 22.32 -4.61 12.60
CA ASP A 30 21.17 -3.92 13.15
C ASP A 30 20.25 -3.46 12.02
N ASN A 31 20.82 -2.75 11.05
CA ASN A 31 20.08 -2.31 9.88
C ASN A 31 21.00 -2.11 8.67
N VAL A 32 20.42 -2.27 7.48
CA VAL A 32 21.08 -1.96 6.22
C VAL A 32 20.17 -1.07 5.37
N ARG A 33 20.72 0.04 4.86
CA ARG A 33 20.08 0.90 3.89
C ARG A 33 20.96 1.09 2.66
N ILE A 34 20.36 1.00 1.47
CA ILE A 34 21.03 1.20 0.20
C ILE A 34 20.35 2.38 -0.49
N SER A 35 21.00 3.53 -0.54
CA SER A 35 20.54 4.69 -1.31
C SER A 35 21.13 4.68 -2.70
N GLN A 36 20.35 5.16 -3.67
CA GLN A 36 20.74 5.15 -5.07
C GLN A 36 20.89 6.57 -5.61
N LYS A 37 22.02 6.86 -6.27
CA LYS A 37 22.23 8.10 -7.00
C LYS A 37 22.39 7.78 -8.48
N HIS A 38 21.44 8.24 -9.29
CA HIS A 38 21.42 8.06 -10.72
C HIS A 38 21.94 9.30 -11.43
N VAL A 39 23.03 9.16 -12.20
CA VAL A 39 23.66 10.25 -12.95
C VAL A 39 24.18 9.70 -14.29
N ASP A 40 23.84 10.35 -15.37
CA ASP A 40 24.36 10.07 -16.73
C ASP A 40 24.24 8.59 -17.16
N GLY A 41 23.13 7.93 -16.76
CA GLY A 41 22.87 6.52 -17.08
C GLY A 41 23.66 5.52 -16.22
N GLN A 42 24.33 5.97 -15.17
CA GLN A 42 25.06 5.18 -14.19
C GLN A 42 24.37 5.26 -12.82
N VAL A 43 24.68 4.32 -11.93
CA VAL A 43 24.12 4.31 -10.56
C VAL A 43 25.22 4.09 -9.54
N ASP A 44 25.29 4.98 -8.55
CA ASP A 44 26.06 4.78 -7.34
C ASP A 44 25.15 4.29 -6.21
N LEU A 45 25.51 3.16 -5.61
CA LEU A 45 24.83 2.57 -4.47
C LEU A 45 25.59 2.95 -3.20
N ALA A 46 25.06 3.89 -2.42
CA ALA A 46 25.61 4.23 -1.11
C ALA A 46 25.10 3.24 -0.04
N LEU A 47 26.03 2.64 0.69
CA LEU A 47 25.76 1.60 1.67
C LEU A 47 25.83 2.18 3.09
N PHE A 48 24.76 2.06 3.85
CA PHE A 48 24.67 2.43 5.26
C PHE A 48 24.45 1.15 6.07
N VAL A 49 25.49 0.67 6.73
CA VAL A 49 25.51 -0.60 7.45
C VAL A 49 25.61 -0.33 8.94
N GLY A 50 24.52 -0.55 9.67
CA GLY A 50 24.47 -0.52 11.12
C GLY A 50 24.74 -1.90 11.71
N THR A 51 25.49 -1.95 12.80
CA THR A 51 25.78 -3.18 13.53
C THR A 51 25.52 -3.03 15.02
N GLU A 52 24.98 -4.08 15.63
CA GLU A 52 24.83 -4.24 17.06
C GLU A 52 25.95 -5.16 17.57
N THR A 53 26.65 -4.78 18.63
CA THR A 53 27.73 -5.56 19.22
C THR A 53 27.37 -5.97 20.64
N VAL A 54 27.62 -7.22 21.02
CA VAL A 54 27.41 -7.73 22.38
C VAL A 54 28.66 -7.69 23.24
N THR A 55 29.81 -7.38 22.64
CA THR A 55 31.08 -7.19 23.29
C THR A 55 31.72 -5.87 22.88
N GLU A 56 32.37 -5.15 23.78
CA GLU A 56 33.17 -4.00 23.40
C GLU A 56 34.23 -4.44 22.39
N SER A 57 34.24 -3.78 21.24
CA SER A 57 35.25 -3.94 20.20
C SER A 57 35.94 -2.59 19.99
N PRO A 58 37.26 -2.50 20.01
CA PRO A 58 37.99 -1.24 19.79
C PRO A 58 37.83 -0.73 18.35
N GLU A 59 37.52 -1.61 17.41
CA GLU A 59 37.32 -1.30 15.98
C GLU A 59 35.99 -1.88 15.49
N PRO A 60 35.30 -1.20 14.56
CA PRO A 60 34.12 -1.72 13.93
C PRO A 60 34.44 -2.98 13.11
N PHE A 61 33.51 -3.94 13.12
CA PHE A 61 33.66 -5.15 12.31
C PHE A 61 33.63 -4.80 10.81
N ALA A 62 34.53 -5.43 10.05
CA ALA A 62 34.54 -5.26 8.60
C ALA A 62 33.37 -6.00 7.94
N TYR A 63 33.00 -5.57 6.75
CA TYR A 63 32.05 -6.32 5.93
C TYR A 63 32.51 -6.38 4.47
N ARG A 64 32.01 -7.40 3.76
CA ARG A 64 32.14 -7.52 2.30
C ARG A 64 30.77 -7.58 1.67
N VAL A 65 30.66 -7.10 0.45
CA VAL A 65 29.42 -7.06 -0.32
C VAL A 65 29.59 -7.86 -1.59
N THR A 66 28.63 -8.73 -1.87
CA THR A 66 28.48 -9.38 -3.17
C THR A 66 27.29 -8.78 -3.87
N LEU A 67 27.52 -8.15 -5.03
CA LEU A 67 26.47 -7.66 -5.92
C LEU A 67 26.29 -8.66 -7.06
N THR A 68 25.08 -9.15 -7.24
CA THR A 68 24.71 -10.07 -8.32
C THR A 68 23.75 -9.38 -9.28
N THR A 69 24.10 -9.31 -10.55
CA THR A 69 23.26 -8.71 -11.59
C THR A 69 22.02 -9.56 -11.88
N PRO A 70 20.98 -9.02 -12.57
CA PRO A 70 19.81 -9.79 -12.99
C PRO A 70 20.15 -11.00 -13.85
N GLU A 71 21.29 -10.96 -14.57
CA GLU A 71 21.80 -12.06 -15.41
C GLU A 71 22.59 -13.11 -14.60
N GLY A 72 22.76 -12.93 -13.28
CA GLY A 72 23.44 -13.86 -12.39
C GLY A 72 24.97 -13.69 -12.30
N LYS A 73 25.54 -12.60 -12.82
CA LYS A 73 26.96 -12.29 -12.64
C LYS A 73 27.18 -11.66 -11.28
N SER A 74 28.14 -12.17 -10.52
CA SER A 74 28.45 -11.67 -9.18
C SER A 74 29.82 -11.01 -9.15
N GLU A 75 29.90 -9.89 -8.44
CA GLU A 75 31.12 -9.17 -8.11
C GLU A 75 31.24 -8.97 -6.60
N VAL A 76 32.44 -9.13 -6.06
CA VAL A 76 32.69 -9.06 -4.61
C VAL A 76 33.53 -7.82 -4.30
N TYR A 77 33.01 -7.00 -3.39
CA TYR A 77 33.64 -5.78 -2.88
C TYR A 77 34.03 -6.01 -1.42
N GLY A 78 35.35 -5.98 -1.14
CA GLY A 78 35.90 -6.15 0.20
C GLY A 78 36.10 -4.81 0.94
N ASN A 79 36.62 -4.91 2.19
CA ASN A 79 37.04 -3.78 3.00
C ASN A 79 35.95 -2.73 3.28
N SER A 80 34.74 -3.18 3.61
CA SER A 80 33.62 -2.31 4.03
C SER A 80 33.36 -1.16 3.04
N PRO A 81 32.97 -1.45 1.80
CA PRO A 81 32.78 -0.43 0.79
C PRO A 81 31.67 0.53 1.19
N ALA A 82 31.91 1.83 1.17
CA ALA A 82 30.88 2.85 1.43
C ALA A 82 29.92 3.01 0.25
N SER A 83 30.38 2.67 -0.96
CA SER A 83 29.58 2.74 -2.18
C SER A 83 30.03 1.70 -3.20
N ILE A 84 29.10 1.36 -4.11
CA ILE A 84 29.34 0.49 -5.27
C ILE A 84 28.86 1.23 -6.51
N HIS A 85 29.72 1.31 -7.54
CA HIS A 85 29.39 1.92 -8.81
C HIS A 85 28.88 0.88 -9.81
N VAL A 86 27.75 1.17 -10.47
CA VAL A 86 27.19 0.35 -11.55
C VAL A 86 27.16 1.17 -12.83
N GLU A 87 28.12 0.88 -13.73
CA GLU A 87 28.32 1.64 -14.96
C GLU A 87 27.19 1.46 -15.98
N LYS A 88 26.64 0.26 -16.08
CA LYS A 88 25.57 -0.11 -17.03
C LYS A 88 24.40 -0.76 -16.28
N PRO A 89 23.58 0.01 -15.56
CA PRO A 89 22.52 -0.54 -14.76
C PRO A 89 21.36 -1.05 -15.63
N GLU A 90 20.85 -2.21 -15.29
CA GLU A 90 19.56 -2.69 -15.76
C GLU A 90 18.48 -2.19 -14.81
N LEU A 91 17.72 -1.17 -15.25
CA LEU A 91 16.74 -0.52 -14.40
C LEU A 91 15.52 -1.41 -14.14
N TRP A 92 14.97 -1.27 -12.95
CA TRP A 92 13.67 -1.83 -12.59
C TRP A 92 12.54 -0.90 -13.04
N TRP A 93 11.44 -1.49 -13.53
CA TRP A 93 10.27 -0.76 -14.00
C TRP A 93 8.96 -1.35 -13.46
N PRO A 94 7.91 -0.53 -13.27
CA PRO A 94 6.57 -1.04 -13.00
C PRO A 94 6.02 -1.87 -14.15
N ASN A 95 5.05 -2.75 -13.83
CA ASN A 95 4.34 -3.56 -14.81
C ASN A 95 3.78 -2.69 -15.96
N GLY A 96 4.02 -3.11 -17.18
CA GLY A 96 3.62 -2.39 -18.40
C GLY A 96 4.58 -1.27 -18.85
N TYR A 97 5.65 -0.98 -18.10
CA TYR A 97 6.64 0.07 -18.45
C TYR A 97 8.04 -0.47 -18.76
N GLY A 98 8.34 -1.68 -18.42
CA GLY A 98 9.62 -2.32 -18.68
C GLY A 98 9.82 -3.61 -17.88
N LYS A 99 11.08 -4.06 -17.79
CA LYS A 99 11.44 -5.28 -17.06
C LYS A 99 11.62 -5.01 -15.55
N GLN A 100 11.34 -6.01 -14.74
CA GLN A 100 11.54 -6.00 -13.29
C GLN A 100 12.92 -6.56 -12.95
N ASN A 101 13.97 -5.85 -13.38
CA ASN A 101 15.36 -6.26 -13.14
C ASN A 101 15.70 -6.09 -11.65
N LEU A 102 16.09 -7.17 -10.98
CA LEU A 102 16.44 -7.19 -9.57
C LEU A 102 17.89 -7.65 -9.38
N TYR A 103 18.65 -6.86 -8.64
CA TYR A 103 20.02 -7.16 -8.24
C TYR A 103 20.03 -7.87 -6.89
N GLY A 104 20.76 -8.94 -6.75
CA GLY A 104 21.02 -9.57 -5.45
C GLY A 104 22.13 -8.82 -4.71
N VAL A 105 21.87 -8.42 -3.48
CA VAL A 105 22.87 -7.84 -2.59
C VAL A 105 23.01 -8.74 -1.38
N LYS A 106 24.22 -9.28 -1.18
CA LYS A 106 24.61 -10.03 0.00
C LYS A 106 25.70 -9.28 0.73
N ILE A 107 25.50 -9.01 2.02
CA ILE A 107 26.50 -8.38 2.89
C ILE A 107 26.86 -9.36 3.99
N GLU A 108 28.14 -9.62 4.17
CA GLU A 108 28.68 -10.53 5.19
C GLU A 108 29.49 -9.73 6.20
N LEU A 109 29.08 -9.77 7.47
CA LEU A 109 29.80 -9.16 8.62
C LEU A 109 30.95 -10.08 9.02
N LEU A 110 32.15 -9.55 9.21
CA LEU A 110 33.38 -10.33 9.33
C LEU A 110 34.12 -10.04 10.62
N ASP A 111 34.63 -11.10 11.25
CA ASP A 111 35.66 -11.07 12.29
C ASP A 111 36.91 -11.78 11.73
N GLY A 112 37.82 -11.02 11.13
CA GLY A 112 38.86 -11.57 10.27
C GLY A 112 38.27 -12.28 9.06
N GLU A 113 38.48 -13.57 8.93
CA GLU A 113 37.90 -14.39 7.84
C GLU A 113 36.56 -15.04 8.22
N LYS A 114 36.19 -15.00 9.51
CA LYS A 114 34.98 -15.62 10.01
C LYS A 114 33.75 -14.73 9.75
N VAL A 115 32.72 -15.29 9.11
CA VAL A 115 31.42 -14.64 8.95
C VAL A 115 30.66 -14.71 10.27
N LEU A 116 30.26 -13.55 10.79
CA LEU A 116 29.46 -13.41 12.00
C LEU A 116 27.96 -13.37 11.70
N ASP A 117 27.58 -12.64 10.64
CA ASP A 117 26.19 -12.46 10.25
C ASP A 117 26.11 -12.22 8.73
N VAL A 118 24.92 -12.45 8.14
CA VAL A 118 24.67 -12.28 6.73
C VAL A 118 23.35 -11.55 6.53
N TRP A 119 23.37 -10.48 5.72
CA TRP A 119 22.20 -9.79 5.25
C TRP A 119 22.06 -9.97 3.74
N GLU A 120 20.88 -10.40 3.28
CA GLU A 120 20.61 -10.61 1.85
C GLU A 120 19.28 -9.96 1.47
N LYS A 121 19.28 -9.23 0.35
CA LYS A 121 18.07 -8.66 -0.24
C LYS A 121 18.24 -8.48 -1.75
N ARG A 122 17.12 -8.56 -2.47
CA ARG A 122 17.09 -8.12 -3.86
C ARG A 122 16.65 -6.66 -3.91
N ILE A 123 17.26 -5.86 -4.76
CA ILE A 123 16.94 -4.44 -4.97
C ILE A 123 16.73 -4.18 -6.45
N GLY A 124 15.81 -3.29 -6.79
CA GLY A 124 15.68 -2.76 -8.14
C GLY A 124 16.40 -1.42 -8.26
N LEU A 125 17.20 -1.25 -9.30
CA LEU A 125 17.84 0.04 -9.57
C LEU A 125 16.85 0.97 -10.26
N ARG A 126 16.43 2.03 -9.57
CA ARG A 126 15.44 2.97 -10.07
C ARG A 126 15.48 4.30 -9.33
N THR A 127 15.03 5.37 -9.98
CA THR A 127 14.53 6.54 -9.26
C THR A 127 13.04 6.36 -8.98
N MET A 128 12.57 6.87 -7.84
CA MET A 128 11.16 6.86 -7.45
C MET A 128 10.83 8.16 -6.73
N THR A 129 9.82 8.86 -7.21
CA THR A 129 9.29 10.06 -6.57
C THR A 129 7.80 10.22 -6.86
N VAL A 130 7.18 11.20 -6.22
CA VAL A 130 5.82 11.66 -6.53
C VAL A 130 5.93 13.08 -7.07
N ALA A 131 5.57 13.25 -8.34
CA ALA A 131 5.55 14.55 -9.00
C ALA A 131 4.37 15.39 -8.48
N ARG A 132 4.66 16.65 -8.10
CA ARG A 132 3.71 17.62 -7.53
C ARG A 132 3.90 19.03 -8.09
N GLU A 133 4.12 19.15 -9.38
CA GLU A 133 4.27 20.46 -10.01
C GLU A 133 2.90 21.09 -10.31
N LYS A 134 2.88 22.43 -10.27
CA LYS A 134 1.72 23.21 -10.69
C LYS A 134 1.52 23.13 -12.21
N ASP A 135 0.27 22.99 -12.61
CA ASP A 135 -0.14 23.00 -14.01
C ASP A 135 -1.43 23.80 -14.21
N GLN A 136 -2.02 23.71 -15.42
CA GLN A 136 -3.23 24.46 -15.76
C GLN A 136 -4.49 24.05 -14.96
N TRP A 137 -4.46 22.91 -14.26
CA TRP A 137 -5.60 22.40 -13.49
C TRP A 137 -5.39 22.52 -11.97
N GLY A 138 -4.15 22.81 -11.51
CA GLY A 138 -3.81 22.91 -10.11
C GLY A 138 -2.41 22.39 -9.81
N GLU A 139 -2.29 21.31 -9.01
CA GLU A 139 -1.02 20.63 -8.72
C GLU A 139 -1.13 19.15 -9.10
N CYS A 140 -0.23 18.67 -9.95
CA CYS A 140 -0.23 17.26 -10.34
C CYS A 140 0.09 16.36 -9.14
N PHE A 141 -0.35 15.10 -9.20
CA PHE A 141 -0.02 14.08 -8.21
C PHE A 141 0.12 12.74 -8.93
N CYS A 142 1.36 12.28 -9.09
CA CYS A 142 1.59 10.98 -9.74
C CYS A 142 2.95 10.38 -9.36
N HIS A 143 3.02 9.06 -9.33
CA HIS A 143 4.30 8.37 -9.26
C HIS A 143 5.14 8.68 -10.50
N GLU A 144 6.42 8.94 -10.28
CA GLU A 144 7.41 9.07 -11.35
C GLU A 144 8.55 8.08 -11.11
N VAL A 145 8.77 7.17 -12.06
CA VAL A 145 9.79 6.12 -12.00
C VAL A 145 10.75 6.32 -13.16
N ASN A 146 12.05 6.45 -12.86
CA ASN A 146 13.09 6.66 -13.87
C ASN A 146 12.79 7.85 -14.81
N GLY A 147 12.22 8.93 -14.26
CA GLY A 147 11.82 10.11 -15.01
C GLY A 147 10.55 9.95 -15.86
N VAL A 148 9.83 8.82 -15.74
CA VAL A 148 8.58 8.58 -16.46
C VAL A 148 7.40 8.64 -15.49
N ARG A 149 6.41 9.47 -15.80
CA ARG A 149 5.16 9.57 -15.04
C ARG A 149 4.27 8.35 -15.29
N ILE A 150 3.89 7.68 -14.21
CA ILE A 150 3.13 6.44 -14.22
C ILE A 150 1.65 6.76 -13.98
N PHE A 151 0.77 6.29 -14.87
CA PHE A 151 -0.65 6.21 -14.53
C PHE A 151 -0.86 4.99 -13.65
N ALA A 152 -1.18 5.19 -12.37
CA ALA A 152 -1.41 4.11 -11.42
C ALA A 152 -2.74 3.39 -11.72
N MET A 153 -2.66 2.08 -11.88
CA MET A 153 -3.79 1.18 -12.16
C MET A 153 -3.77 0.05 -11.15
N GLY A 154 -4.84 -0.09 -10.39
CA GLY A 154 -4.90 -1.17 -9.40
C GLY A 154 -6.02 -1.00 -8.40
N ALA A 155 -5.77 -1.45 -7.19
CA ALA A 155 -6.76 -1.47 -6.13
C ALA A 155 -6.15 -1.29 -4.74
N ASP A 156 -7.03 -1.09 -3.75
CA ASP A 156 -6.66 -1.10 -2.34
C ASP A 156 -6.50 -2.55 -1.87
N TYR A 157 -5.33 -2.86 -1.33
CA TYR A 157 -5.03 -4.16 -0.74
C TYR A 157 -5.41 -4.13 0.73
N ILE A 158 -6.38 -4.97 1.08
CA ILE A 158 -6.85 -5.21 2.44
C ILE A 158 -6.33 -6.55 2.98
N PRO A 159 -6.50 -6.88 4.27
CA PRO A 159 -6.15 -8.20 4.79
C PRO A 159 -6.77 -9.34 3.98
N GLU A 160 -5.94 -10.23 3.45
CA GLU A 160 -6.37 -11.37 2.63
C GLU A 160 -7.27 -12.36 3.38
N ASP A 161 -7.15 -12.41 4.70
CA ASP A 161 -7.97 -13.24 5.59
C ASP A 161 -8.10 -12.56 6.96
N ASN A 162 -9.25 -12.71 7.62
CA ASN A 162 -9.43 -12.22 8.99
C ASN A 162 -8.65 -13.06 10.02
N VAL A 163 -8.31 -14.29 9.69
CA VAL A 163 -7.45 -15.17 10.49
C VAL A 163 -6.06 -15.15 9.86
N LEU A 164 -5.22 -14.20 10.29
CA LEU A 164 -3.92 -13.88 9.67
C LEU A 164 -2.99 -15.08 9.45
N PRO A 165 -2.90 -16.10 10.34
CA PRO A 165 -2.09 -17.29 10.08
C PRO A 165 -2.50 -18.13 8.87
N ARG A 166 -3.68 -17.89 8.27
CA ARG A 166 -4.12 -18.55 7.02
C ARG A 166 -3.59 -17.87 5.75
N VAL A 167 -2.99 -16.69 5.89
CA VAL A 167 -2.33 -16.02 4.76
C VAL A 167 -0.98 -16.69 4.52
N THR A 168 -0.84 -17.37 3.38
CA THR A 168 0.40 -18.06 2.98
C THR A 168 1.07 -17.35 1.82
N PRO A 169 2.40 -17.51 1.65
CA PRO A 169 3.11 -16.95 0.49
C PRO A 169 2.54 -17.40 -0.86
N GLU A 170 2.01 -18.64 -0.94
CA GLU A 170 1.41 -19.19 -2.17
C GLU A 170 0.09 -18.48 -2.50
N ARG A 171 -0.76 -18.20 -1.50
CA ARG A 171 -1.99 -17.44 -1.66
C ARG A 171 -1.70 -16.02 -2.13
N THR A 172 -0.79 -15.33 -1.45
CA THR A 172 -0.34 -13.98 -1.82
C THR A 172 0.25 -13.98 -3.24
N ARG A 173 1.05 -14.98 -3.61
CA ARG A 173 1.61 -15.13 -4.97
C ARG A 173 0.51 -15.26 -6.01
N GLN A 174 -0.50 -16.08 -5.76
CA GLN A 174 -1.62 -16.22 -6.70
C GLN A 174 -2.35 -14.89 -6.88
N LEU A 175 -2.67 -14.22 -5.79
CA LEU A 175 -3.36 -12.93 -5.80
C LEU A 175 -2.57 -11.87 -6.61
N LEU A 176 -1.27 -11.73 -6.35
CA LEU A 176 -0.42 -10.78 -7.08
C LEU A 176 -0.19 -11.18 -8.54
N THR A 177 -0.24 -12.48 -8.86
CA THR A 177 -0.21 -12.95 -10.24
C THR A 177 -1.47 -12.52 -10.97
N ASP A 178 -2.64 -12.68 -10.36
CA ASP A 178 -3.92 -12.23 -10.92
C ASP A 178 -3.94 -10.71 -11.12
N ALA A 179 -3.41 -9.94 -10.15
CA ALA A 179 -3.26 -8.49 -10.28
C ALA A 179 -2.39 -8.11 -11.48
N ARG A 180 -1.21 -8.72 -11.61
CA ARG A 180 -0.28 -8.48 -12.74
C ARG A 180 -0.95 -8.82 -14.08
N ASP A 181 -1.62 -9.96 -14.16
CA ASP A 181 -2.27 -10.43 -15.38
C ASP A 181 -3.49 -9.56 -15.76
N CYS A 182 -4.12 -8.91 -14.77
CA CYS A 182 -5.11 -7.84 -14.95
C CYS A 182 -4.47 -6.46 -15.22
N HIS A 183 -3.16 -6.41 -15.49
CA HIS A 183 -2.39 -5.20 -15.79
C HIS A 183 -2.29 -4.18 -14.66
N PHE A 184 -2.43 -4.59 -13.41
CA PHE A 184 -2.14 -3.72 -12.28
C PHE A 184 -0.65 -3.37 -12.24
N ASN A 185 -0.37 -2.12 -11.90
CA ASN A 185 0.97 -1.62 -11.67
C ASN A 185 1.11 -0.91 -10.31
N CYS A 186 0.01 -0.83 -9.56
CA CYS A 186 -0.01 -0.20 -8.23
C CYS A 186 -1.02 -0.91 -7.33
N LEU A 187 -0.65 -1.12 -6.07
CA LEU A 187 -1.54 -1.50 -4.98
C LEU A 187 -1.34 -0.55 -3.81
N ARG A 188 -2.42 -0.14 -3.16
CA ARG A 188 -2.36 0.60 -1.91
C ARG A 188 -2.62 -0.37 -0.76
N VAL A 189 -1.63 -0.54 0.11
CA VAL A 189 -1.80 -1.26 1.37
C VAL A 189 -2.54 -0.36 2.33
N TRP A 190 -3.82 -0.64 2.53
CA TRP A 190 -4.75 0.17 3.31
C TRP A 190 -4.43 0.18 4.80
N GLY A 191 -4.52 1.36 5.42
CA GLY A 191 -4.13 1.61 6.81
C GLY A 191 -5.01 0.99 7.90
N GLY A 192 -6.14 0.39 7.55
CA GLY A 192 -7.00 -0.36 8.48
C GLY A 192 -6.66 -1.85 8.58
N GLY A 193 -5.56 -2.28 7.95
CA GLY A 193 -5.09 -3.66 7.94
C GLY A 193 -3.89 -3.90 8.86
N TYR A 194 -2.87 -4.52 8.31
CA TYR A 194 -1.58 -4.77 8.95
C TYR A 194 -0.47 -4.70 7.90
N TYR A 195 0.77 -4.47 8.32
CA TYR A 195 1.90 -4.49 7.40
C TYR A 195 2.10 -5.89 6.83
N PRO A 196 2.07 -6.08 5.49
CA PRO A 196 2.27 -7.38 4.86
C PRO A 196 3.61 -8.04 5.20
N SER A 197 3.72 -9.33 4.91
CA SER A 197 4.96 -10.09 5.06
C SER A 197 6.03 -9.66 4.04
N GLU A 198 7.30 -10.04 4.28
CA GLU A 198 8.38 -9.84 3.29
C GLU A 198 8.02 -10.42 1.92
N ALA A 199 7.39 -11.61 1.90
CA ALA A 199 6.99 -12.27 0.66
C ALA A 199 6.05 -11.41 -0.20
N PHE A 200 5.18 -10.59 0.39
CA PHE A 200 4.33 -9.67 -0.36
C PHE A 200 5.16 -8.63 -1.12
N TYR A 201 6.11 -7.97 -0.46
CA TYR A 201 6.94 -6.95 -1.10
C TYR A 201 7.89 -7.56 -2.13
N ASP A 202 8.49 -8.71 -1.83
CA ASP A 202 9.32 -9.47 -2.79
C ASP A 202 8.55 -9.82 -4.06
N LEU A 203 7.29 -10.23 -3.92
CA LEU A 203 6.41 -10.55 -5.04
C LEU A 203 5.98 -9.28 -5.80
N CYS A 204 5.76 -8.16 -5.12
CA CYS A 204 5.49 -6.87 -5.77
C CYS A 204 6.71 -6.39 -6.56
N ASP A 205 7.93 -6.57 -6.02
CA ASP A 205 9.18 -6.28 -6.74
C ASP A 205 9.28 -7.11 -8.02
N GLU A 206 8.99 -8.42 -7.96
CA GLU A 206 9.00 -9.35 -9.09
C GLU A 206 7.91 -9.04 -10.13
N ALA A 207 6.74 -8.62 -9.67
CA ALA A 207 5.60 -8.35 -10.54
C ALA A 207 5.58 -6.93 -11.13
N GLY A 208 6.43 -6.02 -10.63
CA GLY A 208 6.42 -4.62 -11.03
C GLY A 208 5.22 -3.85 -10.48
N ILE A 209 4.72 -4.20 -9.31
CA ILE A 209 3.58 -3.56 -8.68
C ILE A 209 4.10 -2.53 -7.68
N LEU A 210 3.87 -1.25 -7.95
CA LEU A 210 4.15 -0.17 -7.00
C LEU A 210 3.31 -0.33 -5.74
N VAL A 211 3.90 -0.13 -4.58
CA VAL A 211 3.21 -0.18 -3.30
C VAL A 211 3.07 1.23 -2.73
N TRP A 212 1.86 1.72 -2.65
CA TRP A 212 1.46 2.82 -1.79
C TRP A 212 1.24 2.23 -0.39
N GLN A 213 2.11 2.55 0.55
CA GLN A 213 2.05 1.98 1.90
C GLN A 213 1.43 2.98 2.88
N ASP A 214 0.21 2.71 3.34
CA ASP A 214 -0.33 3.41 4.51
C ASP A 214 0.35 2.91 5.79
N LEU A 215 0.60 3.80 6.73
CA LEU A 215 0.80 3.46 8.12
C LEU A 215 -0.54 3.01 8.72
N MET A 216 -0.51 2.11 9.71
CA MET A 216 -1.70 1.39 10.17
C MET A 216 -2.64 2.23 11.05
N TYR A 217 -3.17 3.31 10.46
CA TYR A 217 -4.16 4.20 11.05
C TYR A 217 -5.31 4.42 10.07
N ALA A 218 -6.56 4.20 10.49
CA ALA A 218 -7.72 4.36 9.64
C ALA A 218 -8.95 4.83 10.43
N CYS A 219 -9.62 5.86 9.91
CA CYS A 219 -10.99 6.29 10.29
C CYS A 219 -11.25 6.40 11.81
N ASN A 220 -10.24 6.72 12.61
CA ASN A 220 -10.35 6.78 14.06
C ASN A 220 -9.64 8.04 14.62
N ILE A 221 -9.84 8.29 15.92
CA ILE A 221 -9.17 9.37 16.65
C ILE A 221 -8.15 8.74 17.59
N TYR A 222 -6.99 9.35 17.68
CA TYR A 222 -5.90 8.90 18.51
C TYR A 222 -5.55 10.01 19.52
N ASP A 223 -5.50 9.66 20.79
CA ASP A 223 -5.00 10.53 21.86
C ASP A 223 -3.48 10.32 21.96
N LEU A 224 -2.72 11.39 21.77
CA LEU A 224 -1.28 11.34 21.62
C LEU A 224 -0.60 11.42 23.00
N THR A 225 -0.61 10.31 23.75
CA THR A 225 0.14 10.18 25.00
C THR A 225 1.62 9.91 24.75
N ASP A 226 2.49 10.18 25.74
CA ASP A 226 3.93 9.92 25.63
C ASP A 226 4.23 8.44 25.32
N GLU A 227 3.53 7.50 25.98
CA GLU A 227 3.66 6.07 25.70
C GLU A 227 3.23 5.70 24.28
N PHE A 228 2.15 6.32 23.80
CA PHE A 228 1.69 6.09 22.44
C PHE A 228 2.67 6.68 21.40
N ILE A 229 3.23 7.86 21.66
CA ILE A 229 4.28 8.48 20.81
C ILE A 229 5.49 7.55 20.64
N GLU A 230 5.98 6.98 21.77
CA GLU A 230 7.11 6.06 21.75
C GLU A 230 6.77 4.81 20.94
N ASN A 231 5.62 4.19 21.22
CA ASN A 231 5.18 2.96 20.56
C ASN A 231 5.02 3.15 19.04
N ILE A 232 4.29 4.17 18.60
CA ILE A 232 4.04 4.41 17.16
C ILE A 232 5.29 4.82 16.40
N SER A 233 6.21 5.51 17.07
CA SER A 233 7.51 5.87 16.47
C SER A 233 8.35 4.62 16.24
N GLN A 234 8.38 3.71 17.20
CA GLN A 234 9.10 2.44 17.08
C GLN A 234 8.46 1.51 16.06
N GLU A 235 7.12 1.34 16.08
CA GLU A 235 6.40 0.55 15.08
C GLU A 235 6.69 1.02 13.66
N THR A 236 6.62 2.34 13.44
CA THR A 236 6.90 2.93 12.13
C THR A 236 8.34 2.67 11.71
N ARG A 237 9.31 2.91 12.61
CA ARG A 237 10.73 2.65 12.35
C ARG A 237 10.97 1.20 11.98
N ASP A 238 10.49 0.25 12.77
CA ASP A 238 10.72 -1.19 12.57
C ASP A 238 10.19 -1.66 11.21
N ASN A 239 8.98 -1.23 10.84
CA ASN A 239 8.41 -1.60 9.56
C ASN A 239 9.14 -0.94 8.38
N LEU A 240 9.55 0.33 8.50
CA LEU A 240 10.31 1.00 7.46
C LEU A 240 11.71 0.41 7.26
N LEU A 241 12.41 0.02 8.33
CA LEU A 241 13.69 -0.69 8.23
C LEU A 241 13.57 -1.96 7.39
N ARG A 242 12.45 -2.64 7.50
CA ARG A 242 12.15 -3.87 6.78
C ARG A 242 11.85 -3.62 5.29
N ILE A 243 11.06 -2.57 4.97
CA ILE A 243 10.51 -2.39 3.61
C ILE A 243 11.24 -1.37 2.74
N ARG A 244 12.07 -0.48 3.30
CA ARG A 244 12.66 0.68 2.60
C ARG A 244 13.57 0.34 1.41
N ASN A 245 14.12 -0.87 1.35
CA ASN A 245 15.00 -1.29 0.26
C ASN A 245 14.25 -1.97 -0.91
N HIS A 246 12.92 -2.18 -0.81
CA HIS A 246 12.14 -2.77 -1.88
C HIS A 246 11.98 -1.83 -3.08
N ALA A 247 12.13 -2.37 -4.28
CA ALA A 247 11.95 -1.62 -5.52
C ALA A 247 10.51 -1.12 -5.69
N CYS A 248 9.53 -1.89 -5.22
CA CYS A 248 8.11 -1.58 -5.32
C CYS A 248 7.64 -0.42 -4.44
N LEU A 249 8.39 -0.03 -3.40
CA LEU A 249 7.96 1.05 -2.50
C LEU A 249 7.80 2.37 -3.26
N GLY A 250 6.55 2.80 -3.47
CA GLY A 250 6.16 4.00 -4.21
C GLY A 250 6.06 5.25 -3.35
N LEU A 251 5.33 5.15 -2.24
CA LEU A 251 5.22 6.20 -1.23
C LEU A 251 4.79 5.63 0.11
N ILE A 252 4.93 6.43 1.17
CA ILE A 252 4.44 6.14 2.52
C ILE A 252 3.37 7.17 2.86
N CYS A 253 2.19 6.70 3.27
CA CYS A 253 1.06 7.53 3.64
C CYS A 253 0.78 7.43 5.14
N GLY A 254 0.55 8.56 5.79
CA GLY A 254 0.38 8.64 7.24
C GLY A 254 -0.86 7.92 7.76
N ASN A 255 -2.00 8.01 7.05
CA ASN A 255 -3.25 7.39 7.50
C ASN A 255 -4.29 7.30 6.40
N ASN A 256 -5.34 6.52 6.65
CA ASN A 256 -6.56 6.45 5.86
C ASN A 256 -7.65 7.33 6.46
N GLU A 257 -8.09 8.34 5.72
CA GLU A 257 -9.31 9.16 5.90
C GLU A 257 -9.38 10.03 7.17
N LEU A 258 -8.34 10.14 7.99
CA LEU A 258 -8.45 10.94 9.21
C LEU A 258 -8.54 12.45 8.89
N GLU A 259 -7.83 12.92 7.86
CA GLU A 259 -7.88 14.34 7.48
C GLU A 259 -9.27 14.72 6.96
N SER A 260 -9.84 13.94 6.05
CA SER A 260 -11.20 14.14 5.54
C SER A 260 -12.26 13.95 6.64
N ALA A 261 -12.04 13.01 7.54
CA ALA A 261 -12.93 12.82 8.68
C ALA A 261 -13.04 14.09 9.55
N TRP A 262 -11.91 14.73 9.88
CA TRP A 262 -11.90 15.97 10.65
C TRP A 262 -12.55 17.16 9.93
N THR A 263 -12.56 17.18 8.60
CA THR A 263 -13.19 18.25 7.83
C THR A 263 -14.68 17.98 7.57
N ASP A 264 -15.05 16.75 7.21
CA ASP A 264 -16.33 16.48 6.56
C ASP A 264 -17.27 15.60 7.39
N TRP A 265 -16.72 14.70 8.24
CA TRP A 265 -17.57 13.72 8.91
C TRP A 265 -18.28 14.29 10.13
N THR A 266 -19.59 14.09 10.16
CA THR A 266 -20.43 14.55 11.31
C THR A 266 -20.01 13.89 12.63
N ALA A 267 -19.50 12.65 12.58
CA ALA A 267 -19.01 11.92 13.74
C ALA A 267 -17.84 12.63 14.45
N MET A 268 -17.05 13.43 13.73
CA MET A 268 -15.93 14.18 14.30
C MET A 268 -16.33 15.50 14.96
N LYS A 269 -17.57 15.97 14.72
CA LYS A 269 -18.08 17.22 15.32
C LYS A 269 -18.27 17.05 16.83
N GLY A 270 -17.72 17.97 17.59
CA GLY A 270 -17.86 18.00 19.06
C GLY A 270 -16.71 17.32 19.82
N HIS A 271 -15.76 16.72 19.16
CA HIS A 271 -14.54 16.27 19.82
C HIS A 271 -13.65 17.44 20.27
N ALA A 272 -12.83 17.20 21.30
CA ALA A 272 -11.95 18.22 21.86
C ALA A 272 -10.94 18.74 20.80
N PRO A 273 -10.71 20.05 20.73
CA PRO A 273 -9.72 20.63 19.80
C PRO A 273 -8.31 20.09 19.98
N SER A 274 -7.97 19.60 21.19
CA SER A 274 -6.68 18.93 21.46
C SER A 274 -6.45 17.70 20.56
N LEU A 275 -7.47 16.90 20.32
CA LEU A 275 -7.38 15.72 19.45
C LEU A 275 -7.12 16.09 17.99
N LYS A 276 -7.64 17.22 17.53
CA LYS A 276 -7.32 17.74 16.19
C LYS A 276 -5.87 18.26 16.10
N ARG A 277 -5.37 18.88 17.18
CA ARG A 277 -3.95 19.25 17.32
C ARG A 277 -3.07 17.99 17.33
N ASP A 278 -3.48 16.95 18.06
CA ASP A 278 -2.74 15.70 18.17
C ASP A 278 -2.63 14.99 16.81
N TYR A 279 -3.67 15.07 15.97
CA TYR A 279 -3.57 14.63 14.57
C TYR A 279 -2.43 15.31 13.81
N LEU A 280 -2.31 16.65 13.86
CA LEU A 280 -1.26 17.39 13.19
C LEU A 280 0.12 16.99 13.71
N ILE A 281 0.25 16.88 15.03
CA ILE A 281 1.53 16.45 15.64
C ILE A 281 1.89 15.03 15.20
N GLN A 282 0.94 14.12 15.21
CA GLN A 282 1.18 12.71 14.84
C GLN A 282 1.56 12.55 13.37
N PHE A 283 0.73 13.04 12.45
CA PHE A 283 0.86 12.71 11.04
C PHE A 283 1.68 13.72 10.22
N GLU A 284 1.65 15.00 10.58
CA GLU A 284 2.37 16.02 9.81
C GLU A 284 3.75 16.36 10.40
N TYR A 285 4.03 15.95 11.63
CA TYR A 285 5.30 16.22 12.29
C TYR A 285 6.02 14.95 12.76
N LEU A 286 5.47 14.21 13.72
CA LEU A 286 6.12 13.07 14.36
C LEU A 286 6.46 11.96 13.35
N LEU A 287 5.44 11.38 12.73
CA LEU A 287 5.62 10.25 11.80
C LEU A 287 6.33 10.68 10.51
N ALA A 288 6.09 11.91 10.05
CA ALA A 288 6.85 12.49 8.92
C ALA A 288 8.36 12.53 9.20
N ASN A 289 8.76 12.90 10.43
CA ASN A 289 10.18 12.90 10.84
C ASN A 289 10.72 11.48 10.96
N VAL A 290 9.97 10.54 11.57
CA VAL A 290 10.39 9.13 11.65
C VAL A 290 10.62 8.54 10.26
N VAL A 291 9.74 8.83 9.30
CA VAL A 291 9.90 8.40 7.90
C VAL A 291 11.15 9.03 7.29
N LYS A 292 11.34 10.35 7.44
CA LYS A 292 12.50 11.06 6.90
C LYS A 292 13.83 10.54 7.46
N GLU A 293 13.87 10.15 8.73
CA GLU A 293 15.08 9.61 9.37
C GLU A 293 15.33 8.15 8.92
N THR A 294 14.29 7.34 8.83
CA THR A 294 14.41 5.90 8.60
C THR A 294 14.45 5.53 7.11
N ALA A 295 13.67 6.20 6.29
CA ALA A 295 13.55 5.97 4.85
C ALA A 295 13.64 7.29 4.06
N PRO A 296 14.80 8.02 4.11
CA PRO A 296 14.92 9.36 3.54
C PRO A 296 14.70 9.43 2.02
N ASP A 297 14.80 8.31 1.33
CA ASP A 297 14.61 8.21 -0.12
C ASP A 297 13.12 7.98 -0.49
N ALA A 298 12.24 7.79 0.50
CA ALA A 298 10.80 7.58 0.28
C ALA A 298 10.02 8.91 0.39
N PHE A 299 9.01 9.06 -0.47
CA PHE A 299 8.07 10.17 -0.36
C PHE A 299 7.05 9.90 0.74
N TYR A 300 6.81 10.89 1.61
CA TYR A 300 5.79 10.84 2.65
C TYR A 300 4.56 11.68 2.28
N TRP A 301 3.37 11.11 2.43
CA TRP A 301 2.08 11.76 2.25
C TRP A 301 1.27 11.73 3.56
N PRO A 302 0.74 12.84 4.08
CA PRO A 302 0.24 12.88 5.46
C PRO A 302 -1.04 12.08 5.68
N SER A 303 -1.92 11.98 4.68
CA SER A 303 -3.20 11.29 4.74
C SER A 303 -3.66 10.90 3.33
N SER A 304 -4.52 9.92 3.21
CA SER A 304 -5.28 9.62 1.99
C SER A 304 -6.78 9.60 2.36
N PRO A 305 -7.62 10.48 1.78
CA PRO A 305 -7.24 11.53 0.83
C PRO A 305 -6.60 12.74 1.51
N SER A 306 -5.83 13.51 0.73
CA SER A 306 -5.24 14.77 1.15
C SER A 306 -4.93 15.70 -0.01
N SER A 307 -4.85 16.99 0.25
CA SER A 307 -4.30 17.98 -0.68
C SER A 307 -2.92 18.50 -0.26
N GLY A 308 -2.27 17.80 0.69
CA GLY A 308 -0.95 18.14 1.21
C GLY A 308 -0.90 18.39 2.71
N GLY A 309 -2.00 18.13 3.42
CA GLY A 309 -2.09 18.23 4.87
C GLY A 309 -2.77 19.50 5.38
N SER A 310 -2.76 19.67 6.70
CA SER A 310 -3.28 20.85 7.41
C SER A 310 -4.79 21.09 7.24
N PHE A 311 -5.54 20.05 6.91
CA PHE A 311 -6.99 20.10 6.65
C PHE A 311 -7.37 21.03 5.48
N ASP A 312 -6.45 21.24 4.53
CA ASP A 312 -6.71 22.11 3.38
C ASP A 312 -7.39 21.31 2.25
N LYS A 313 -8.70 21.20 2.34
CA LYS A 313 -9.58 20.55 1.35
C LYS A 313 -9.09 19.15 0.93
N PRO A 314 -9.04 18.18 1.83
CA PRO A 314 -8.90 16.78 1.40
C PRO A 314 -10.04 16.46 0.40
N ASN A 315 -9.80 15.64 -0.59
CA ASN A 315 -10.69 15.42 -1.75
C ASN A 315 -10.79 16.60 -2.76
N ASP A 316 -9.80 17.47 -2.83
CA ASP A 316 -9.77 18.51 -3.87
C ASP A 316 -9.55 17.87 -5.26
N ASP A 317 -10.42 18.17 -6.23
CA ASP A 317 -10.32 17.66 -7.61
C ASP A 317 -9.00 18.03 -8.31
N ASN A 318 -8.29 19.05 -7.83
CA ASN A 318 -7.17 19.65 -8.52
C ASN A 318 -5.81 19.48 -7.81
N ARG A 319 -5.78 18.84 -6.64
CA ARG A 319 -4.56 18.62 -5.84
C ARG A 319 -4.60 17.31 -5.07
N GLY A 320 -3.45 16.65 -4.97
CA GLY A 320 -3.29 15.45 -4.16
C GLY A 320 -4.14 14.28 -4.67
N ASP A 321 -4.66 13.51 -3.73
CA ASP A 321 -5.49 12.34 -4.00
C ASP A 321 -6.90 12.48 -3.44
N ALA A 322 -7.83 11.69 -3.96
CA ALA A 322 -9.24 11.75 -3.60
C ALA A 322 -9.84 10.35 -3.37
N HIS A 323 -10.76 10.27 -2.40
CA HIS A 323 -11.67 9.16 -2.20
C HIS A 323 -13.05 9.57 -2.68
N TYR A 324 -13.62 8.85 -3.63
CA TYR A 324 -14.88 9.22 -4.24
C TYR A 324 -15.98 8.16 -4.04
N TRP A 325 -16.87 8.43 -3.10
CA TRP A 325 -17.91 7.50 -2.67
C TRP A 325 -19.35 7.96 -2.94
N ASP A 326 -19.53 9.09 -3.62
CA ASP A 326 -20.88 9.65 -3.85
C ASP A 326 -21.73 8.76 -4.77
N VAL A 327 -21.13 8.01 -5.67
CA VAL A 327 -21.85 7.01 -6.47
C VAL A 327 -22.33 5.86 -5.59
N TRP A 328 -21.47 5.21 -4.80
CA TRP A 328 -21.86 4.08 -3.95
C TRP A 328 -22.56 4.51 -2.67
N HIS A 329 -21.90 5.29 -1.82
CA HIS A 329 -22.47 5.72 -0.53
C HIS A 329 -23.54 6.79 -0.71
N GLY A 330 -23.34 7.75 -1.62
CA GLY A 330 -24.27 8.82 -1.91
C GLY A 330 -25.41 8.44 -2.84
N GLN A 331 -25.38 7.26 -3.45
CA GLN A 331 -26.40 6.77 -4.40
C GLN A 331 -26.60 7.69 -5.62
N LEU A 332 -25.57 8.46 -6.02
CA LEU A 332 -25.60 9.24 -7.26
C LEU A 332 -25.48 8.34 -8.50
N PRO A 333 -26.01 8.77 -9.66
CA PRO A 333 -25.94 7.97 -10.87
C PRO A 333 -24.50 7.77 -11.36
N PHE A 334 -24.23 6.70 -12.10
CA PHE A 334 -22.88 6.41 -12.63
C PHE A 334 -22.30 7.52 -13.50
N SER A 335 -23.15 8.33 -14.13
CA SER A 335 -22.72 9.51 -14.91
C SER A 335 -22.00 10.55 -14.06
N GLU A 336 -22.18 10.54 -12.74
CA GLU A 336 -21.53 11.48 -11.84
C GLU A 336 -20.01 11.33 -11.83
N TYR A 337 -19.48 10.12 -12.05
CA TYR A 337 -18.03 9.93 -12.26
C TYR A 337 -17.45 10.83 -13.36
N LEU A 338 -18.24 11.18 -14.38
CA LEU A 338 -17.79 12.00 -15.51
C LEU A 338 -17.64 13.49 -15.16
N ASN A 339 -18.16 13.93 -14.03
CA ASN A 339 -18.07 15.31 -13.55
C ASN A 339 -16.79 15.57 -12.75
N HIS A 340 -16.09 14.51 -12.33
CA HIS A 340 -14.90 14.60 -11.51
C HIS A 340 -13.66 14.13 -12.27
N TYR A 341 -12.60 14.91 -12.21
CA TYR A 341 -11.38 14.62 -12.96
C TYR A 341 -10.21 14.25 -12.07
N PHE A 342 -10.25 14.44 -10.78
CA PHE A 342 -9.20 14.23 -9.79
C PHE A 342 -7.76 14.26 -10.33
N ARG A 343 -6.79 14.47 -9.47
CA ARG A 343 -5.37 14.29 -9.83
C ARG A 343 -4.97 12.83 -9.69
N PHE A 344 -5.57 12.17 -8.70
CA PHE A 344 -5.43 10.75 -8.41
C PHE A 344 -6.65 10.30 -7.61
N CYS A 345 -7.39 9.32 -8.08
CA CYS A 345 -8.46 8.71 -7.30
C CYS A 345 -7.91 7.47 -6.61
N SER A 346 -7.69 7.56 -5.30
CA SER A 346 -7.08 6.53 -4.47
C SER A 346 -8.09 5.60 -3.80
N GLU A 347 -9.38 5.98 -3.79
CA GLU A 347 -10.49 5.10 -3.47
C GLU A 347 -11.76 5.49 -4.25
N PHE A 348 -12.41 4.50 -4.79
CA PHE A 348 -13.78 4.49 -5.29
C PHE A 348 -14.21 3.03 -5.46
N GLY A 349 -15.49 2.76 -5.53
CA GLY A 349 -15.89 1.36 -5.68
C GLY A 349 -17.39 1.17 -5.82
N PHE A 350 -17.78 -0.07 -6.09
CA PHE A 350 -19.16 -0.49 -6.19
C PHE A 350 -19.27 -1.96 -5.82
N GLN A 351 -20.19 -2.30 -4.91
CA GLN A 351 -20.35 -3.67 -4.44
C GLN A 351 -21.32 -4.45 -5.33
N SER A 352 -21.01 -5.74 -5.57
CA SER A 352 -21.93 -6.74 -6.12
C SER A 352 -22.12 -7.90 -5.16
N LEU A 353 -23.10 -8.77 -5.44
CA LEU A 353 -23.16 -10.07 -4.80
C LEU A 353 -22.04 -10.98 -5.33
N PRO A 354 -21.47 -11.86 -4.50
CA PRO A 354 -20.48 -12.82 -4.95
C PRO A 354 -21.11 -13.85 -5.91
N SER A 355 -20.30 -14.59 -6.65
CA SER A 355 -20.79 -15.60 -7.59
C SER A 355 -21.67 -16.65 -6.90
N ILE A 356 -22.60 -17.25 -7.64
CA ILE A 356 -23.44 -18.34 -7.09
C ILE A 356 -22.61 -19.47 -6.52
N LYS A 357 -21.48 -19.83 -7.16
CA LYS A 357 -20.55 -20.83 -6.62
C LYS A 357 -20.02 -20.46 -5.23
N THR A 358 -19.72 -19.18 -5.01
CA THR A 358 -19.32 -18.69 -3.70
C THR A 358 -20.47 -18.74 -2.70
N ILE A 359 -21.68 -18.30 -3.11
CA ILE A 359 -22.87 -18.35 -2.26
C ILE A 359 -23.17 -19.80 -1.82
N GLU A 360 -23.00 -20.76 -2.69
CA GLU A 360 -23.21 -22.20 -2.41
C GLU A 360 -22.23 -22.75 -1.35
N THR A 361 -21.06 -22.12 -1.15
CA THR A 361 -20.10 -22.57 -0.12
C THR A 361 -20.55 -22.29 1.31
N PHE A 362 -21.49 -21.37 1.52
CA PHE A 362 -21.93 -20.94 2.85
C PHE A 362 -23.47 -20.99 3.04
N THR A 363 -24.25 -21.45 2.03
CA THR A 363 -25.71 -21.52 2.08
C THR A 363 -26.19 -22.91 1.78
N GLU A 364 -27.30 -23.33 2.45
CA GLU A 364 -28.15 -24.40 1.99
C GLU A 364 -29.16 -23.86 0.96
N GLU A 365 -29.84 -24.73 0.20
CA GLU A 365 -30.80 -24.32 -0.83
C GLU A 365 -31.93 -23.41 -0.28
N LYS A 366 -32.41 -23.70 0.93
CA LYS A 366 -33.44 -22.91 1.63
C LYS A 366 -32.96 -21.46 1.97
N ASP A 367 -31.66 -21.26 2.08
CA ASP A 367 -31.05 -19.97 2.44
C ASP A 367 -30.69 -19.13 1.21
N ARG A 368 -30.82 -19.65 -0.01
CA ARG A 368 -30.49 -18.97 -1.27
C ARG A 368 -31.55 -17.94 -1.65
N ASN A 369 -31.74 -17.00 -0.75
CA ASN A 369 -32.59 -15.83 -0.87
C ASN A 369 -31.88 -14.62 -0.28
N LEU A 370 -31.86 -13.50 -0.99
CA LEU A 370 -31.16 -12.27 -0.54
C LEU A 370 -31.51 -11.86 0.89
N PHE A 371 -32.76 -12.10 1.30
CA PHE A 371 -33.30 -11.70 2.60
C PHE A 371 -33.28 -12.84 3.65
N SER A 372 -32.62 -13.96 3.36
CA SER A 372 -32.42 -15.01 4.35
C SER A 372 -31.42 -14.53 5.43
N LYS A 373 -31.57 -15.05 6.66
CA LYS A 373 -30.66 -14.71 7.77
C LYS A 373 -29.21 -15.02 7.45
N VAL A 374 -28.95 -16.08 6.66
CA VAL A 374 -27.61 -16.48 6.26
C VAL A 374 -27.02 -15.45 5.31
N MET A 375 -27.75 -15.06 4.26
CA MET A 375 -27.30 -14.05 3.30
C MET A 375 -27.12 -12.68 3.96
N GLU A 376 -28.04 -12.24 4.82
CA GLU A 376 -27.92 -10.99 5.58
C GLU A 376 -26.71 -11.01 6.53
N SER A 377 -26.43 -12.16 7.17
CA SER A 377 -25.25 -12.31 8.03
C SER A 377 -23.94 -12.19 7.27
N HIS A 378 -23.90 -12.54 5.98
CA HIS A 378 -22.72 -12.40 5.12
C HIS A 378 -22.58 -11.00 4.52
N GLN A 379 -23.64 -10.19 4.51
CA GLN A 379 -23.56 -8.77 4.13
C GLN A 379 -23.05 -7.95 5.30
N LYS A 380 -21.86 -7.36 5.14
CA LYS A 380 -21.21 -6.57 6.22
C LYS A 380 -21.55 -5.08 6.18
N ASN A 381 -21.90 -4.56 5.01
CA ASN A 381 -22.40 -3.20 4.88
C ASN A 381 -23.93 -3.19 5.05
N PRO A 382 -24.48 -2.58 6.13
CA PRO A 382 -25.91 -2.66 6.46
C PRO A 382 -26.85 -2.14 5.35
N ALA A 383 -26.39 -1.18 4.54
CA ALA A 383 -27.19 -0.57 3.48
C ALA A 383 -26.99 -1.22 2.09
N ALA A 384 -26.01 -2.11 1.92
CA ALA A 384 -25.56 -2.53 0.60
C ALA A 384 -26.62 -3.28 -0.21
N ASN A 385 -27.38 -4.19 0.39
CA ASN A 385 -28.45 -4.90 -0.32
C ASN A 385 -29.47 -3.92 -0.90
N GLY A 386 -29.86 -2.90 -0.13
CA GLY A 386 -30.76 -1.84 -0.59
C GLY A 386 -30.16 -1.01 -1.72
N LYS A 387 -28.86 -0.65 -1.64
CA LYS A 387 -28.15 0.10 -2.69
C LYS A 387 -28.05 -0.70 -3.98
N ILE A 388 -27.69 -1.98 -3.91
CA ILE A 388 -27.62 -2.86 -5.10
C ILE A 388 -29.00 -2.92 -5.77
N LEU A 389 -30.08 -3.11 -5.00
CA LEU A 389 -31.46 -3.14 -5.53
C LEU A 389 -31.88 -1.80 -6.13
N TYR A 390 -31.49 -0.69 -5.52
CA TYR A 390 -31.76 0.65 -6.04
C TYR A 390 -31.13 0.83 -7.43
N TYR A 391 -29.82 0.65 -7.58
CA TYR A 391 -29.13 0.80 -8.87
C TYR A 391 -29.62 -0.21 -9.91
N LEU A 392 -30.02 -1.42 -9.46
CA LEU A 392 -30.57 -2.42 -10.33
C LEU A 392 -31.92 -1.95 -10.90
N SER A 393 -32.79 -1.34 -10.09
CA SER A 393 -34.09 -0.82 -10.52
C SER A 393 -34.00 0.32 -11.53
N GLU A 394 -32.92 1.13 -11.43
CA GLU A 394 -32.67 2.22 -12.38
C GLU A 394 -32.15 1.74 -13.75
N THR A 395 -31.58 0.53 -13.79
CA THR A 395 -30.84 0.06 -14.98
C THR A 395 -31.49 -1.15 -15.65
N PHE A 396 -32.09 -2.07 -14.87
CA PHE A 396 -32.61 -3.35 -15.35
C PHE A 396 -34.03 -3.62 -14.86
N ARG A 397 -34.69 -4.59 -15.50
CA ARG A 397 -35.87 -5.22 -14.91
C ARG A 397 -35.44 -6.09 -13.74
N TYR A 398 -36.28 -6.18 -12.71
CA TYR A 398 -36.02 -7.06 -11.58
C TYR A 398 -35.84 -8.49 -12.02
N PRO A 399 -34.80 -9.19 -11.59
CA PRO A 399 -34.60 -10.62 -11.85
C PRO A 399 -35.62 -11.45 -11.10
N ARG A 400 -35.81 -12.69 -11.55
CA ARG A 400 -36.80 -13.59 -10.97
C ARG A 400 -36.30 -14.40 -9.77
N ASP A 401 -34.96 -14.55 -9.68
CA ASP A 401 -34.31 -15.41 -8.69
C ASP A 401 -32.96 -14.82 -8.26
N LEU A 402 -32.33 -15.47 -7.26
CA LEU A 402 -31.04 -15.05 -6.73
C LEU A 402 -29.92 -15.14 -7.78
N SER A 403 -29.96 -16.11 -8.68
CA SER A 403 -28.95 -16.25 -9.74
C SER A 403 -28.97 -15.06 -10.70
N GLY A 404 -30.16 -14.68 -11.15
CA GLY A 404 -30.37 -13.51 -11.97
C GLY A 404 -29.97 -12.21 -11.25
N LEU A 405 -30.31 -12.09 -9.96
CA LEU A 405 -29.91 -10.94 -9.13
C LEU A 405 -28.38 -10.83 -9.01
N THR A 406 -27.72 -11.94 -8.71
CA THR A 406 -26.25 -12.01 -8.62
C THR A 406 -25.61 -11.58 -9.93
N PHE A 407 -26.03 -12.16 -11.05
CA PHE A 407 -25.52 -11.85 -12.38
C PHE A 407 -25.67 -10.36 -12.72
N LEU A 408 -26.87 -9.80 -12.53
CA LEU A 408 -27.11 -8.38 -12.84
C LEU A 408 -26.36 -7.44 -11.89
N SER A 409 -26.20 -7.81 -10.62
CA SER A 409 -25.39 -7.00 -9.67
C SER A 409 -23.92 -6.93 -10.09
N GLN A 410 -23.37 -8.03 -10.60
CA GLN A 410 -21.98 -8.06 -11.11
C GLN A 410 -21.82 -7.25 -12.41
N ILE A 411 -22.84 -7.24 -13.29
CA ILE A 411 -22.85 -6.35 -14.46
C ILE A 411 -22.87 -4.88 -14.03
N LEU A 412 -23.69 -4.52 -13.03
CA LEU A 412 -23.72 -3.15 -12.48
C LEU A 412 -22.38 -2.74 -11.95
N GLN A 413 -21.73 -3.60 -11.14
CA GLN A 413 -20.38 -3.35 -10.63
C GLN A 413 -19.40 -3.13 -11.77
N GLY A 414 -19.35 -4.04 -12.74
CA GLY A 414 -18.46 -3.92 -13.90
C GLY A 414 -18.71 -2.64 -14.70
N TYR A 415 -19.96 -2.22 -14.86
CA TYR A 415 -20.32 -1.01 -15.57
C TYR A 415 -19.91 0.25 -14.80
N ALA A 416 -20.18 0.32 -13.50
CA ALA A 416 -19.77 1.42 -12.64
C ALA A 416 -18.24 1.62 -12.67
N MET A 417 -17.49 0.53 -12.47
CA MET A 417 -16.03 0.53 -12.52
C MET A 417 -15.50 0.95 -13.88
N LYS A 418 -16.12 0.48 -14.96
CA LYS A 418 -15.77 0.85 -16.34
C LYS A 418 -15.94 2.35 -16.59
N VAL A 419 -17.09 2.92 -16.22
CA VAL A 419 -17.38 4.35 -16.46
C VAL A 419 -16.33 5.22 -15.79
N ALA A 420 -16.03 4.97 -14.52
CA ALA A 420 -15.03 5.70 -13.74
C ALA A 420 -13.63 5.56 -14.33
N THR A 421 -13.14 4.31 -14.45
CA THR A 421 -11.76 4.01 -14.87
C THR A 421 -11.46 4.53 -16.27
N GLU A 422 -12.40 4.32 -17.23
CA GLU A 422 -12.20 4.79 -18.59
C GLU A 422 -12.22 6.32 -18.69
N HIS A 423 -13.05 6.99 -17.87
CA HIS A 423 -13.09 8.44 -17.83
C HIS A 423 -11.74 9.01 -17.36
N TRP A 424 -11.21 8.53 -16.24
CA TRP A 424 -9.93 9.01 -15.69
C TRP A 424 -8.74 8.65 -16.60
N ARG A 425 -8.73 7.45 -17.18
CA ARG A 425 -7.68 7.05 -18.13
C ARG A 425 -7.69 7.88 -19.43
N ARG A 426 -8.85 8.24 -19.96
CA ARG A 426 -8.95 9.15 -21.11
C ARG A 426 -8.41 10.54 -20.80
N ASN A 427 -8.43 10.93 -19.53
CA ASN A 427 -7.91 12.20 -19.03
C ASN A 427 -6.51 12.09 -18.42
N ARG A 428 -5.73 11.09 -18.86
CA ARG A 428 -4.33 10.93 -18.47
C ARG A 428 -3.55 12.22 -18.69
N GLY A 429 -2.70 12.59 -17.72
CA GLY A 429 -2.01 13.87 -17.64
C GLY A 429 -2.68 14.83 -16.66
N ARG A 430 -4.02 14.92 -16.68
CA ARG A 430 -4.76 15.55 -15.57
C ARG A 430 -4.95 14.57 -14.41
N CYS A 431 -5.56 13.42 -14.65
CA CYS A 431 -5.63 12.32 -13.68
C CYS A 431 -4.51 11.33 -13.94
N MET A 432 -3.80 10.91 -12.86
CA MET A 432 -2.65 10.02 -12.97
C MET A 432 -2.75 8.79 -12.07
N GLY A 433 -3.94 8.48 -11.55
CA GLY A 433 -4.19 7.24 -10.81
C GLY A 433 -5.65 6.93 -10.65
N SER A 434 -5.97 5.64 -10.69
CA SER A 434 -7.29 5.08 -10.46
C SER A 434 -7.12 3.76 -9.72
N ILE A 435 -7.30 3.80 -8.41
CA ILE A 435 -7.18 2.65 -7.51
C ILE A 435 -8.56 2.45 -6.90
N TYR A 436 -9.13 1.25 -7.07
CA TYR A 436 -10.46 0.98 -6.57
C TYR A 436 -10.46 0.18 -5.26
N TRP A 437 -11.48 0.39 -4.48
CA TRP A 437 -11.82 -0.40 -3.31
C TRP A 437 -12.63 -1.62 -3.76
N GLN A 438 -12.15 -2.85 -3.67
CA GLN A 438 -10.91 -3.35 -3.08
C GLN A 438 -10.46 -4.64 -3.75
N PHE A 439 -9.22 -5.08 -3.46
CA PHE A 439 -8.57 -6.25 -4.01
C PHE A 439 -8.35 -7.35 -2.97
#